data_c77ea59bd7a984a7b67c33f2297a96db
#
_entry.id   c77ea59bd7a984a7b67c33f2297a96db
#
_cell.length_a   1.000
_cell.length_b   1.000
_cell.length_c   1.000
_cell.angle_alpha   90.00
_cell.angle_beta   90.00
_cell.angle_gamma   90.00
#
_symmetry.space_group_name_H-M   'P 1'
#
loop_
_entity.id
_entity.type
_entity.pdbx_description
1 polymer ?
#
loop_
_entity_poly.entity_id
_entity_poly.type
_entity_poly.pdbx_seq_one_letter_code
_entity_poly.pdbx_strand_id
1 'polypeptide(L)'
;LQWEELEEQYRIKQTACYIQNGECTVTWAWPRGVESVYVYSFPDGAEQAPDSLELKRLKLFTREEYKARSGYRERIEYLGVQGYRIFPCLMQGGKLSPLKQTDADNYARVSGGKAKIRYSIKYSQSWFSKYRSVRIQLFCEIPVSKEVLCYVKKEGSPPANKDDGIAYPFMSDFASGRHVLPEVEVAKNDYIRIFFTEGKAFGELYDLIPE
;
A
#
# COMPACT_ATOMS: atom_id res chain seq x y z
N LEU A 1 -4.08 25.27 12.05
CA LEU A 1 -3.90 24.47 13.26
C LEU A 1 -2.65 24.97 13.98
N GLN A 2 -2.76 25.26 15.27
CA GLN A 2 -1.59 25.69 16.07
C GLN A 2 -1.08 24.47 16.83
N TRP A 3 0.15 24.05 16.53
CA TRP A 3 0.83 22.97 17.21
C TRP A 3 1.64 23.49 18.39
N GLU A 4 1.65 22.76 19.49
CA GLU A 4 2.41 23.09 20.67
C GLU A 4 3.47 22.00 20.96
N GLU A 5 4.48 22.36 21.75
CA GLU A 5 5.54 21.43 22.12
C GLU A 5 5.01 20.39 23.13
N LEU A 6 5.50 19.16 23.01
CA LEU A 6 5.10 18.05 23.86
C LEU A 6 5.75 18.14 25.25
N GLU A 7 4.94 18.12 26.29
CA GLU A 7 5.41 17.85 27.64
C GLU A 7 5.38 16.33 27.94
N GLU A 8 6.37 15.80 28.64
CA GLU A 8 6.52 14.35 28.89
C GLU A 8 5.28 13.71 29.55
N GLN A 9 4.57 14.44 30.40
CA GLN A 9 3.36 13.94 31.07
C GLN A 9 2.19 13.66 30.13
N TYR A 10 2.15 14.28 28.93
CA TYR A 10 1.09 14.14 27.94
C TYR A 10 1.46 13.19 26.79
N ARG A 11 2.60 12.55 26.87
CA ARG A 11 3.10 11.64 25.86
C ARG A 11 2.18 10.42 25.66
N ILE A 12 1.78 10.18 24.43
CA ILE A 12 1.17 8.90 24.02
C ILE A 12 2.25 7.82 24.03
N LYS A 13 1.94 6.66 24.57
CA LYS A 13 2.86 5.50 24.65
C LYS A 13 2.15 4.22 24.20
N GLN A 14 2.96 3.21 23.85
CA GLN A 14 2.48 1.86 23.52
C GLN A 14 1.42 1.84 22.40
N THR A 15 1.62 2.64 21.36
CA THR A 15 0.74 2.62 20.20
C THR A 15 0.93 1.31 19.42
N ALA A 16 -0.16 0.61 19.20
CA ALA A 16 -0.18 -0.64 18.44
C ALA A 16 -1.40 -0.69 17.52
N CYS A 17 -1.32 -1.48 16.47
CA CYS A 17 -2.46 -1.73 15.60
C CYS A 17 -2.52 -3.19 15.15
N TYR A 18 -3.72 -3.66 14.89
CA TYR A 18 -3.99 -5.00 14.37
C TYR A 18 -5.23 -5.00 13.49
N ILE A 19 -5.31 -6.00 12.61
CA ILE A 19 -6.46 -6.20 11.70
C ILE A 19 -7.26 -7.42 12.16
N GLN A 20 -8.56 -7.23 12.26
CA GLN A 20 -9.51 -8.31 12.49
C GLN A 20 -10.79 -8.06 11.69
N ASN A 21 -11.26 -9.07 10.95
CA ASN A 21 -12.52 -9.02 10.18
C ASN A 21 -12.61 -7.83 9.20
N GLY A 22 -11.49 -7.42 8.58
CA GLY A 22 -11.48 -6.29 7.63
C GLY A 22 -11.52 -4.91 8.29
N GLU A 23 -11.31 -4.84 9.59
CA GLU A 23 -11.22 -3.59 10.36
C GLU A 23 -9.85 -3.48 11.04
N CYS A 24 -9.22 -2.31 10.92
CA CYS A 24 -8.02 -1.97 11.66
C CYS A 24 -8.41 -1.37 13.02
N THR A 25 -7.84 -1.90 14.10
CA THR A 25 -7.96 -1.33 15.44
C THR A 25 -6.62 -0.78 15.87
N VAL A 26 -6.58 0.50 16.26
CA VAL A 26 -5.40 1.17 16.81
C VAL A 26 -5.61 1.43 18.30
N THR A 27 -4.63 1.06 19.10
CA THR A 27 -4.67 1.21 20.56
C THR A 27 -3.43 1.96 21.06
N TRP A 28 -3.56 2.64 22.19
CA TRP A 28 -2.48 3.36 22.87
C TRP A 28 -2.75 3.52 24.36
N ALA A 29 -1.71 3.84 25.11
CA ALA A 29 -1.85 4.22 26.51
C ALA A 29 -2.20 5.71 26.60
N TRP A 30 -3.37 6.04 27.18
CA TRP A 30 -3.82 7.39 27.40
C TRP A 30 -3.06 8.06 28.54
N PRO A 31 -2.42 9.22 28.30
CA PRO A 31 -1.81 10.01 29.39
C PRO A 31 -2.88 10.66 30.27
N ARG A 32 -2.52 11.00 31.50
CA ARG A 32 -3.41 11.72 32.39
C ARG A 32 -3.63 13.15 31.89
N GLY A 33 -4.89 13.64 32.01
CA GLY A 33 -5.24 15.01 31.61
C GLY A 33 -5.45 15.20 30.10
N VAL A 34 -5.29 14.17 29.30
CA VAL A 34 -5.60 14.21 27.86
C VAL A 34 -6.96 13.53 27.63
N GLU A 35 -7.93 14.29 27.16
CA GLU A 35 -9.30 13.82 26.89
C GLU A 35 -9.56 13.64 25.39
N SER A 36 -8.70 14.18 24.52
CA SER A 36 -8.84 14.08 23.08
C SER A 36 -7.49 13.90 22.41
N VAL A 37 -7.49 13.24 21.26
CA VAL A 37 -6.33 13.06 20.38
C VAL A 37 -6.73 13.37 18.94
N TYR A 38 -5.76 13.73 18.12
CA TYR A 38 -5.89 13.60 16.68
C TYR A 38 -5.25 12.30 16.21
N VAL A 39 -6.00 11.53 15.44
CA VAL A 39 -5.51 10.36 14.71
C VAL A 39 -5.17 10.78 13.29
N TYR A 40 -3.94 10.54 12.88
CA TYR A 40 -3.43 10.78 11.53
C TYR A 40 -3.10 9.44 10.88
N SER A 41 -3.76 9.11 9.77
CA SER A 41 -3.47 7.92 8.98
C SER A 41 -2.86 8.30 7.63
N PHE A 42 -1.89 7.51 7.15
CA PHE A 42 -1.16 7.78 5.92
C PHE A 42 -0.56 6.50 5.33
N PRO A 43 -0.44 6.39 3.98
CA PRO A 43 0.32 5.32 3.34
C PRO A 43 1.79 5.34 3.79
N ASP A 44 2.41 4.18 3.91
CA ASP A 44 3.82 4.07 4.29
C ASP A 44 4.71 4.92 3.36
N GLY A 45 5.64 5.66 3.96
CA GLY A 45 6.49 6.62 3.25
C GLY A 45 5.84 7.97 2.89
N ALA A 46 4.54 8.18 3.18
CA ALA A 46 3.82 9.43 2.90
C ALA A 46 3.53 10.27 4.15
N GLU A 47 4.25 10.02 5.24
CA GLU A 47 4.11 10.79 6.48
C GLU A 47 4.50 12.26 6.28
N GLN A 48 3.66 13.17 6.75
CA GLN A 48 3.93 14.61 6.75
C GLN A 48 4.29 15.08 8.16
N ALA A 49 5.20 16.05 8.24
CA ALA A 49 5.53 16.68 9.51
C ALA A 49 4.29 17.42 10.10
N PRO A 50 4.15 17.46 11.44
CA PRO A 50 3.00 18.10 12.10
C PRO A 50 2.70 19.51 11.58
N ASP A 51 3.70 20.34 11.41
CA ASP A 51 3.54 21.72 10.95
C ASP A 51 3.00 21.85 9.51
N SER A 52 3.09 20.78 8.73
CA SER A 52 2.57 20.69 7.35
C SER A 52 1.20 20.01 7.26
N LEU A 53 0.66 19.51 8.40
CA LEU A 53 -0.61 18.80 8.41
C LEU A 53 -1.80 19.74 8.41
N GLU A 54 -2.70 19.53 7.45
CA GLU A 54 -3.99 20.19 7.41
C GLU A 54 -5.00 19.47 8.32
N LEU A 55 -5.87 20.24 8.98
CA LEU A 55 -6.90 19.71 9.89
C LEU A 55 -7.79 18.62 9.25
N LYS A 56 -8.08 18.75 7.95
CA LYS A 56 -8.89 17.76 7.21
C LYS A 56 -8.27 16.36 7.14
N ARG A 57 -6.95 16.23 7.37
CA ARG A 57 -6.22 14.97 7.42
C ARG A 57 -6.15 14.35 8.81
N LEU A 58 -6.66 15.04 9.80
CA LEU A 58 -6.66 14.65 11.21
C LEU A 58 -8.07 14.30 11.65
N LYS A 59 -8.23 13.17 12.31
CA LYS A 59 -9.50 12.74 12.86
C LYS A 59 -9.49 12.92 14.36
N LEU A 60 -10.34 13.81 14.85
CA LEU A 60 -10.52 14.02 16.30
C LEU A 60 -11.15 12.77 16.90
N PHE A 61 -10.60 12.30 18.01
CA PHE A 61 -11.08 11.12 18.72
C PHE A 61 -10.97 11.34 20.24
N THR A 62 -12.05 11.04 20.95
CA THR A 62 -12.12 11.31 22.39
C THR A 62 -11.81 10.06 23.21
N ARG A 63 -11.45 10.29 24.48
CA ARG A 63 -11.20 9.22 25.44
C ARG A 63 -12.46 8.39 25.73
N GLU A 64 -13.64 9.01 25.68
CA GLU A 64 -14.91 8.32 25.85
C GLU A 64 -15.20 7.39 24.67
N GLU A 65 -15.01 7.85 23.44
CA GLU A 65 -15.13 7.02 22.24
C GLU A 65 -14.15 5.85 22.26
N TYR A 66 -12.93 6.10 22.70
CA TYR A 66 -11.91 5.06 22.85
C TYR A 66 -12.36 3.96 23.83
N LYS A 67 -12.89 4.34 25.01
CA LYS A 67 -13.41 3.38 26.00
C LYS A 67 -14.57 2.58 25.45
N ALA A 68 -15.51 3.26 24.77
CA ALA A 68 -16.70 2.62 24.21
C ALA A 68 -16.37 1.61 23.12
N ARG A 69 -15.29 1.83 22.35
CA ARG A 69 -14.90 1.01 21.21
C ARG A 69 -13.68 0.12 21.46
N SER A 70 -13.05 0.23 22.63
CA SER A 70 -11.78 -0.44 22.96
C SER A 70 -10.65 -0.15 21.97
N GLY A 71 -10.57 1.09 21.52
CA GLY A 71 -9.58 1.57 20.54
C GLY A 71 -10.20 2.42 19.43
N TYR A 72 -9.36 3.02 18.61
CA TYR A 72 -9.76 3.65 17.35
C TYR A 72 -9.96 2.58 16.29
N ARG A 73 -11.09 2.57 15.60
CA ARG A 73 -11.40 1.57 14.58
C ARG A 73 -11.67 2.22 13.24
N GLU A 74 -11.08 1.65 12.21
CA GLU A 74 -11.22 2.08 10.82
C GLU A 74 -11.35 0.87 9.89
N ARG A 75 -12.32 0.94 8.97
CA ARG A 75 -12.46 -0.10 7.94
C ARG A 75 -11.29 -0.04 6.98
N ILE A 76 -10.77 -1.20 6.60
CA ILE A 76 -9.65 -1.28 5.68
C ILE A 76 -10.18 -1.11 4.26
N GLU A 77 -9.87 0.04 3.66
CA GLU A 77 -10.19 0.37 2.27
C GLU A 77 -8.92 0.66 1.46
N TYR A 78 -7.76 0.22 1.97
CA TYR A 78 -6.45 0.46 1.37
C TYR A 78 -5.69 -0.83 1.12
N LEU A 79 -4.74 -0.76 0.20
CA LEU A 79 -3.73 -1.78 -0.05
C LEU A 79 -2.37 -1.33 0.47
N GLY A 80 -1.52 -2.31 0.77
CA GLY A 80 -0.18 -2.05 1.27
C GLY A 80 -0.15 -1.68 2.75
N VAL A 81 0.88 -0.96 3.14
CA VAL A 81 1.12 -0.60 4.54
C VAL A 81 0.57 0.79 4.84
N GLN A 82 -0.19 0.88 5.93
CA GLN A 82 -0.72 2.13 6.47
C GLN A 82 -0.05 2.45 7.80
N GLY A 83 0.38 3.69 7.96
CA GLY A 83 0.87 4.25 9.21
C GLY A 83 -0.23 5.00 9.95
N TYR A 84 -0.17 4.96 11.27
CA TYR A 84 -1.02 5.72 12.18
C TYR A 84 -0.15 6.47 13.17
N ARG A 85 -0.44 7.75 13.35
CA ARG A 85 0.19 8.58 14.37
C ARG A 85 -0.85 9.24 15.23
N ILE A 86 -0.66 9.21 16.54
CA ILE A 86 -1.60 9.71 17.53
C ILE A 86 -1.02 10.96 18.18
N PHE A 87 -1.69 12.09 18.04
CA PHE A 87 -1.27 13.36 18.64
C PHE A 87 -2.14 13.69 19.84
N PRO A 88 -1.59 13.81 21.05
CA PRO A 88 -2.37 14.24 22.20
C PRO A 88 -2.82 15.70 22.02
N CYS A 89 -4.00 16.03 22.55
CA CYS A 89 -4.55 17.37 22.46
C CYS A 89 -4.91 17.89 23.85
N LEU A 90 -4.64 19.17 24.07
CA LEU A 90 -5.03 19.88 25.27
C LEU A 90 -6.06 20.96 24.95
N MET A 91 -6.99 21.18 25.88
CA MET A 91 -7.90 22.31 25.81
C MET A 91 -7.27 23.51 26.48
N GLN A 92 -6.91 24.55 25.70
CA GLN A 92 -6.32 25.75 26.20
C GLN A 92 -7.14 26.97 25.72
N GLY A 93 -7.60 27.79 26.67
CA GLY A 93 -8.42 28.98 26.36
C GLY A 93 -9.66 28.71 25.51
N GLY A 94 -10.26 27.53 25.63
CA GLY A 94 -11.42 27.12 24.83
C GLY A 94 -11.10 26.59 23.42
N LYS A 95 -9.81 26.49 23.06
CA LYS A 95 -9.35 25.90 21.79
C LYS A 95 -8.62 24.59 22.04
N LEU A 96 -8.80 23.64 21.12
CA LEU A 96 -8.09 22.38 21.12
C LEU A 96 -6.76 22.55 20.41
N SER A 97 -5.64 22.34 21.13
CA SER A 97 -4.27 22.46 20.63
C SER A 97 -3.61 21.09 20.61
N PRO A 98 -3.20 20.58 19.45
CA PRO A 98 -2.43 19.33 19.36
C PRO A 98 -0.97 19.53 19.78
N LEU A 99 -0.38 18.50 20.39
CA LEU A 99 1.01 18.49 20.79
C LEU A 99 1.84 17.70 19.77
N LYS A 100 3.03 18.22 19.45
CA LYS A 100 3.96 17.58 18.51
C LYS A 100 4.61 16.36 19.16
N GLN A 101 4.21 15.18 18.76
CA GLN A 101 4.88 13.92 19.11
C GLN A 101 5.23 13.18 17.82
N THR A 102 6.52 12.94 17.56
CA THR A 102 7.01 12.35 16.31
C THR A 102 7.94 11.16 16.53
N ASP A 103 7.96 10.62 17.74
CA ASP A 103 8.75 9.44 18.09
C ASP A 103 8.01 8.12 17.77
N ALA A 104 8.61 6.98 18.15
CA ALA A 104 8.02 5.67 17.90
C ALA A 104 6.85 5.33 18.84
N ASP A 105 6.72 6.00 19.99
CA ASP A 105 5.73 5.66 21.01
C ASP A 105 4.29 5.97 20.58
N ASN A 106 4.10 6.99 19.74
CA ASN A 106 2.80 7.40 19.22
C ASN A 106 2.56 6.92 17.77
N TYR A 107 3.36 5.98 17.28
CA TYR A 107 3.30 5.47 15.92
C TYR A 107 3.00 3.97 15.89
N ALA A 108 2.14 3.55 14.97
CA ALA A 108 1.95 2.15 14.61
C ALA A 108 1.75 2.00 13.11
N ARG A 109 2.03 0.82 12.58
CA ARG A 109 1.83 0.51 11.17
C ARG A 109 1.22 -0.87 10.98
N VAL A 110 0.40 -1.03 9.94
CA VAL A 110 -0.28 -2.28 9.62
C VAL A 110 -0.39 -2.46 8.11
N SER A 111 -0.36 -3.71 7.64
CA SER A 111 -0.58 -4.02 6.23
C SER A 111 -2.06 -4.32 5.99
N GLY A 112 -2.70 -3.58 5.06
CA GLY A 112 -4.06 -3.81 4.59
C GLY A 112 -4.21 -4.98 3.62
N GLY A 113 -3.09 -5.63 3.25
CA GLY A 113 -3.05 -6.74 2.31
C GLY A 113 -2.54 -6.34 0.94
N LYS A 114 -2.53 -7.32 0.02
CA LYS A 114 -2.07 -7.16 -1.35
C LYS A 114 -3.17 -7.55 -2.32
N ALA A 115 -3.29 -6.79 -3.41
CA ALA A 115 -4.16 -7.20 -4.51
C ALA A 115 -3.48 -8.25 -5.39
N LYS A 116 -4.26 -9.16 -5.94
CA LYS A 116 -3.73 -10.21 -6.82
C LYS A 116 -3.75 -9.78 -8.27
N ILE A 117 -2.62 -10.01 -8.93
CA ILE A 117 -2.48 -9.93 -10.38
C ILE A 117 -2.11 -11.34 -10.86
N ARG A 118 -3.05 -12.02 -11.51
CA ARG A 118 -2.80 -13.34 -12.09
C ARG A 118 -2.50 -13.20 -13.57
N TYR A 119 -1.58 -14.01 -14.08
CA TYR A 119 -1.26 -13.97 -15.49
C TYR A 119 -0.99 -15.35 -16.08
N SER A 120 -1.29 -15.51 -17.35
CA SER A 120 -0.89 -16.67 -18.12
C SER A 120 -0.26 -16.27 -19.46
N ILE A 121 0.69 -17.05 -19.91
CA ILE A 121 1.39 -16.86 -21.17
C ILE A 121 1.26 -18.14 -21.99
N LYS A 122 0.57 -18.05 -23.12
CA LYS A 122 0.33 -19.18 -24.02
C LYS A 122 1.08 -18.98 -25.32
N TYR A 123 1.81 -20.00 -25.72
CA TYR A 123 2.56 -20.03 -26.97
C TYR A 123 1.79 -20.88 -27.99
N SER A 124 1.55 -20.32 -29.18
CA SER A 124 1.05 -21.07 -30.33
C SER A 124 2.12 -21.11 -31.42
N GLN A 125 2.33 -22.28 -32.00
CA GLN A 125 3.40 -22.50 -32.97
C GLN A 125 2.83 -23.15 -34.24
N SER A 126 3.18 -22.60 -35.39
CA SER A 126 3.03 -23.28 -36.67
C SER A 126 4.26 -24.14 -36.96
N TRP A 127 4.05 -25.33 -37.49
CA TRP A 127 5.11 -26.31 -37.79
C TRP A 127 6.20 -25.76 -38.75
N PHE A 128 5.79 -24.82 -39.64
CA PHE A 128 6.67 -24.29 -40.68
C PHE A 128 7.18 -22.87 -40.40
N SER A 129 6.78 -22.25 -39.27
CA SER A 129 7.21 -20.88 -38.95
C SER A 129 8.50 -20.87 -38.13
N LYS A 130 9.38 -19.89 -38.41
CA LYS A 130 10.53 -19.54 -37.55
C LYS A 130 10.10 -18.79 -36.29
N TYR A 131 8.88 -18.28 -36.25
CA TYR A 131 8.28 -17.49 -35.17
C TYR A 131 7.16 -18.27 -34.53
N ARG A 132 6.85 -17.91 -33.29
CA ARG A 132 5.67 -18.37 -32.55
C ARG A 132 4.89 -17.18 -32.04
N SER A 133 3.58 -17.30 -31.98
CA SER A 133 2.70 -16.30 -31.41
C SER A 133 2.58 -16.50 -29.92
N VAL A 134 2.63 -15.42 -29.15
CA VAL A 134 2.49 -15.42 -27.69
C VAL A 134 1.26 -14.60 -27.32
N ARG A 135 0.36 -15.24 -26.57
CA ARG A 135 -0.81 -14.59 -26.00
C ARG A 135 -0.63 -14.42 -24.51
N ILE A 136 -0.64 -13.19 -24.04
CA ILE A 136 -0.57 -12.81 -22.63
C ILE A 136 -2.00 -12.50 -22.15
N GLN A 137 -2.39 -13.10 -21.03
CA GLN A 137 -3.64 -12.79 -20.35
C GLN A 137 -3.31 -12.36 -18.92
N LEU A 138 -4.03 -11.33 -18.44
CA LEU A 138 -3.93 -10.81 -17.09
C LEU A 138 -5.31 -10.79 -16.45
N PHE A 139 -5.37 -11.05 -15.16
CA PHE A 139 -6.54 -10.77 -14.33
C PHE A 139 -6.09 -9.89 -13.16
N CYS A 140 -6.63 -8.69 -13.08
CA CYS A 140 -6.33 -7.71 -12.04
C CYS A 140 -7.51 -7.61 -11.07
N GLU A 141 -7.28 -7.86 -9.78
CA GLU A 141 -8.31 -7.75 -8.74
C GLU A 141 -8.80 -6.31 -8.57
N ILE A 142 -7.90 -5.35 -8.79
CA ILE A 142 -8.16 -3.89 -8.80
C ILE A 142 -7.51 -3.27 -10.03
N PRO A 143 -7.81 -1.99 -10.37
CA PRO A 143 -7.08 -1.27 -11.41
C PRO A 143 -5.58 -1.21 -11.13
N VAL A 144 -4.75 -1.48 -12.14
CA VAL A 144 -3.29 -1.51 -12.06
C VAL A 144 -2.72 -0.58 -13.13
N SER A 145 -1.86 0.35 -12.73
CA SER A 145 -1.16 1.22 -13.68
C SER A 145 -0.20 0.40 -14.56
N LYS A 146 -0.08 0.77 -15.83
CA LYS A 146 0.89 0.19 -16.79
C LYS A 146 2.33 0.23 -16.29
N GLU A 147 2.65 1.16 -15.41
CA GLU A 147 3.99 1.34 -14.84
C GLU A 147 4.35 0.26 -13.81
N VAL A 148 3.37 -0.48 -13.30
CA VAL A 148 3.57 -1.53 -12.28
C VAL A 148 4.26 -2.76 -12.85
N LEU A 149 3.93 -3.13 -14.11
CA LEU A 149 4.35 -4.36 -14.74
C LEU A 149 5.19 -4.13 -16.00
N CYS A 150 6.07 -5.07 -16.27
CA CYS A 150 6.74 -5.23 -17.55
C CYS A 150 6.75 -6.70 -17.96
N TYR A 151 6.88 -7.00 -19.24
CA TYR A 151 7.23 -8.33 -19.68
C TYR A 151 8.68 -8.36 -20.17
N VAL A 152 9.38 -9.43 -19.80
CA VAL A 152 10.78 -9.64 -20.18
C VAL A 152 10.85 -10.79 -21.17
N LYS A 153 11.55 -10.55 -22.27
CA LYS A 153 11.83 -11.53 -23.31
C LYS A 153 13.29 -11.97 -23.24
N LYS A 154 13.53 -13.28 -23.26
CA LYS A 154 14.86 -13.88 -23.24
C LYS A 154 14.93 -15.07 -24.18
N GLU A 155 16.04 -15.23 -24.87
CA GLU A 155 16.33 -16.40 -25.69
C GLU A 155 16.82 -17.58 -24.83
N GLY A 156 16.45 -18.79 -25.20
CA GLY A 156 16.95 -20.06 -24.67
C GLY A 156 16.32 -20.55 -23.38
N SER A 157 15.87 -19.67 -22.50
CA SER A 157 15.23 -20.04 -21.22
C SER A 157 14.29 -18.94 -20.71
N PRO A 158 13.30 -19.30 -19.85
CA PRO A 158 12.47 -18.29 -19.20
C PRO A 158 13.31 -17.30 -18.38
N PRO A 159 13.00 -15.99 -18.44
CA PRO A 159 13.68 -14.99 -17.62
C PRO A 159 13.55 -15.26 -16.12
N ALA A 160 14.61 -15.15 -15.36
CA ALA A 160 14.64 -15.36 -13.91
C ALA A 160 14.20 -14.09 -13.13
N ASN A 161 14.51 -12.91 -13.66
CA ASN A 161 14.16 -11.60 -13.10
C ASN A 161 13.99 -10.55 -14.22
N LYS A 162 13.66 -9.31 -13.88
CA LYS A 162 13.41 -8.23 -14.84
C LYS A 162 14.64 -7.83 -15.67
N ASP A 163 15.83 -8.07 -15.17
CA ASP A 163 17.11 -7.70 -15.81
C ASP A 163 17.72 -8.87 -16.60
N ASP A 164 17.06 -10.03 -16.57
CA ASP A 164 17.50 -11.25 -17.25
C ASP A 164 16.88 -11.37 -18.66
N GLY A 165 17.05 -10.33 -19.47
CA GLY A 165 16.56 -10.27 -20.84
C GLY A 165 16.21 -8.84 -21.26
N ILE A 166 15.40 -8.71 -22.30
CA ILE A 166 14.91 -7.42 -22.77
C ILE A 166 13.56 -7.13 -22.17
N ALA A 167 13.47 -6.08 -21.36
CA ALA A 167 12.22 -5.64 -20.73
C ALA A 167 11.41 -4.72 -21.65
N TYR A 168 10.12 -4.96 -21.72
CA TYR A 168 9.16 -4.17 -22.48
C TYR A 168 8.05 -3.66 -21.57
N PRO A 169 7.75 -2.35 -21.59
CA PRO A 169 6.65 -1.79 -20.82
C PRO A 169 5.30 -2.15 -21.44
N PHE A 170 4.25 -2.16 -20.65
CA PHE A 170 2.88 -2.17 -21.15
C PHE A 170 2.46 -0.76 -21.58
N MET A 171 1.60 -0.67 -22.60
CA MET A 171 1.22 0.62 -23.22
C MET A 171 -0.01 1.25 -22.57
N SER A 172 -0.83 0.47 -21.84
CA SER A 172 -2.08 0.92 -21.25
C SER A 172 -2.22 0.40 -19.82
N ASP A 173 -2.96 1.14 -19.00
CA ASP A 173 -3.38 0.71 -17.68
C ASP A 173 -4.34 -0.49 -17.79
N PHE A 174 -4.43 -1.27 -16.72
CA PHE A 174 -5.33 -2.40 -16.60
C PHE A 174 -6.48 -2.04 -15.66
N ALA A 175 -7.71 -2.09 -16.14
CA ALA A 175 -8.88 -2.01 -15.28
C ALA A 175 -8.97 -3.26 -14.39
N SER A 176 -9.83 -3.26 -13.37
CA SER A 176 -10.18 -4.49 -12.66
C SER A 176 -10.82 -5.49 -13.62
N GLY A 177 -10.44 -6.77 -13.50
CA GLY A 177 -10.97 -7.86 -14.32
C GLY A 177 -9.94 -8.45 -15.29
N ARG A 178 -10.45 -9.12 -16.32
CA ARG A 178 -9.66 -9.91 -17.28
C ARG A 178 -9.24 -9.07 -18.49
N HIS A 179 -7.96 -9.18 -18.85
CA HIS A 179 -7.35 -8.57 -20.03
C HIS A 179 -6.72 -9.64 -20.90
N VAL A 180 -7.01 -9.59 -22.20
CA VAL A 180 -6.34 -10.37 -23.23
C VAL A 180 -5.57 -9.41 -24.09
N LEU A 181 -4.23 -9.50 -24.04
CA LEU A 181 -3.38 -8.58 -24.81
C LEU A 181 -3.28 -9.01 -26.27
N PRO A 182 -2.95 -8.09 -27.17
CA PRO A 182 -2.61 -8.43 -28.55
C PRO A 182 -1.52 -9.48 -28.61
N GLU A 183 -1.62 -10.38 -29.59
CA GLU A 183 -0.59 -11.40 -29.79
C GLU A 183 0.73 -10.78 -30.20
N VAL A 184 1.81 -11.29 -29.64
CA VAL A 184 3.18 -10.87 -29.93
C VAL A 184 3.91 -12.00 -30.63
N GLU A 185 4.53 -11.72 -31.77
CA GLU A 185 5.41 -12.67 -32.44
C GLU A 185 6.81 -12.67 -31.83
N VAL A 186 7.32 -13.85 -31.52
CA VAL A 186 8.67 -14.04 -30.98
C VAL A 186 9.39 -15.20 -31.71
N ALA A 187 10.71 -15.23 -31.64
CA ALA A 187 11.48 -16.36 -32.16
C ALA A 187 11.13 -17.67 -31.40
N LYS A 188 11.32 -18.82 -32.01
CA LYS A 188 10.98 -20.14 -31.41
C LYS A 188 11.60 -20.36 -30.03
N ASN A 189 12.80 -19.85 -29.82
CA ASN A 189 13.56 -20.02 -28.58
C ASN A 189 13.40 -18.86 -27.59
N ASP A 190 12.57 -17.85 -27.91
CA ASP A 190 12.28 -16.74 -26.99
C ASP A 190 11.25 -17.13 -25.97
N TYR A 191 11.50 -16.80 -24.72
CA TYR A 191 10.59 -16.95 -23.59
C TYR A 191 10.18 -15.60 -23.05
N ILE A 192 8.94 -15.48 -22.62
CA ILE A 192 8.41 -14.27 -21.99
C ILE A 192 7.98 -14.59 -20.56
N ARG A 193 8.23 -13.66 -19.64
CA ARG A 193 7.70 -13.68 -18.28
C ARG A 193 7.37 -12.25 -17.83
N ILE A 194 6.38 -12.13 -16.94
CA ILE A 194 5.97 -10.83 -16.39
C ILE A 194 6.62 -10.60 -15.04
N PHE A 195 7.05 -9.38 -14.80
CA PHE A 195 7.68 -8.92 -13.55
C PHE A 195 7.14 -7.57 -13.15
N PHE A 196 7.30 -7.21 -11.87
CA PHE A 196 7.18 -5.83 -11.44
C PHE A 196 8.34 -5.00 -11.98
N THR A 197 8.07 -3.77 -12.39
CA THR A 197 9.11 -2.80 -12.77
C THR A 197 9.96 -2.41 -11.56
N GLU A 198 9.32 -2.27 -10.39
CA GLU A 198 9.95 -1.99 -9.10
C GLU A 198 9.50 -3.05 -8.07
N GLY A 199 10.29 -4.14 -7.98
CA GLY A 199 9.91 -5.32 -7.17
C GLY A 199 9.67 -5.03 -5.69
N LYS A 200 10.44 -4.11 -5.07
CA LYS A 200 10.28 -3.74 -3.67
C LYS A 200 8.99 -2.94 -3.46
N ALA A 201 8.77 -1.89 -4.25
CA ALA A 201 7.61 -1.01 -4.09
C ALA A 201 6.30 -1.73 -4.43
N PHE A 202 6.24 -2.37 -5.60
CA PHE A 202 5.00 -3.02 -6.05
C PHE A 202 4.75 -4.38 -5.40
N GLY A 203 5.80 -5.07 -4.96
CA GLY A 203 5.67 -6.30 -4.18
C GLY A 203 5.06 -6.11 -2.78
N GLU A 204 4.99 -4.89 -2.26
CA GLU A 204 4.24 -4.56 -1.04
C GLU A 204 2.74 -4.36 -1.29
N LEU A 205 2.36 -3.98 -2.52
CA LEU A 205 0.98 -3.68 -2.91
C LEU A 205 0.28 -4.83 -3.63
N TYR A 206 1.04 -5.66 -4.33
CA TYR A 206 0.51 -6.68 -5.22
C TYR A 206 1.19 -8.04 -5.04
N ASP A 207 0.42 -9.11 -5.27
CA ASP A 207 0.92 -10.46 -5.50
C ASP A 207 0.82 -10.79 -6.99
N LEU A 208 1.95 -11.04 -7.66
CA LEU A 208 2.02 -11.42 -9.06
C LEU A 208 2.08 -12.95 -9.17
N ILE A 209 0.99 -13.56 -9.68
CA ILE A 209 0.75 -15.02 -9.63
C ILE A 209 0.70 -15.56 -11.07
N PRO A 210 1.65 -16.41 -11.49
CA PRO A 210 1.55 -17.15 -12.76
C PRO A 210 0.49 -18.26 -12.65
N GLU A 211 -0.29 -18.45 -13.73
CA GLU A 211 -1.29 -19.53 -13.92
C GLU A 211 -0.88 -20.55 -14.98
#